data_1bcb85f0e5fdb7fd3da3051e69637ea5
#
_entry.id   1bcb85f0e5fdb7fd3da3051e69637ea5
#
_cell.length_a   1.000
_cell.length_b   1.000
_cell.length_c   1.000
_cell.angle_alpha   90.00
_cell.angle_beta   90.00
_cell.angle_gamma   90.00
#
_symmetry.space_group_name_H-M   'P 1'
#
loop_
_entity.id
_entity.type
_entity.pdbx_description
1 polymer ?
#
loop_
_entity_poly.entity_id
_entity_poly.type
_entity_poly.pdbx_seq_one_letter_code
_entity_poly.pdbx_strand_id
1 'polypeptide(L)'
;MKFQINPNLDIDSLKKTFQQNKKVVISNFLTEESADILYNFFAKDMPEDWWKASYMNHNRSASDGYDDDNVSMTPRSTENYPLIKQKLIESQKAFLNGNFSYFFDRTTTDHVDGCTCIECQYREFLEKESTLKWFSNLIDDEISSVGEFFASRFLPNHFLSPHHDHEKGKIATVLNLSKNWKPEWGGCLHFMDSDYKTVTRHVQPSFNKLSLFDIPSSNGIPHYVSHVVPGCKLGRISYTGWYH
;
A
#
# COMPACT_ATOMS: atom_id res chain seq x y z
N MET A 1 -4.60 -8.11 -21.95
CA MET A 1 -4.40 -9.08 -20.85
C MET A 1 -5.59 -8.97 -19.91
N LYS A 2 -6.09 -10.06 -19.31
CA LYS A 2 -7.25 -9.99 -18.40
C LYS A 2 -6.78 -10.23 -16.97
N PHE A 3 -6.74 -9.19 -16.16
CA PHE A 3 -6.75 -9.37 -14.70
C PHE A 3 -8.15 -9.82 -14.26
N GLN A 4 -8.19 -10.65 -13.22
CA GLN A 4 -9.44 -11.19 -12.72
C GLN A 4 -9.38 -11.38 -11.20
N ILE A 5 -10.44 -10.92 -10.51
CA ILE A 5 -10.68 -11.30 -9.11
C ILE A 5 -10.98 -12.81 -9.10
N ASN A 6 -10.49 -13.50 -8.09
CA ASN A 6 -10.71 -14.94 -7.94
C ASN A 6 -12.22 -15.24 -7.82
N PRO A 7 -12.81 -15.96 -8.77
CA PRO A 7 -14.26 -16.24 -8.77
C PRO A 7 -14.72 -17.16 -7.63
N ASN A 8 -13.78 -17.82 -6.93
CA ASN A 8 -14.08 -18.74 -5.84
C ASN A 8 -14.15 -18.04 -4.47
N LEU A 9 -14.07 -16.70 -4.41
CA LEU A 9 -14.22 -15.97 -3.16
C LEU A 9 -15.65 -16.00 -2.67
N ASP A 10 -15.86 -16.33 -1.41
CA ASP A 10 -17.15 -16.25 -0.72
C ASP A 10 -17.44 -14.79 -0.34
N ILE A 11 -18.04 -14.05 -1.27
CA ILE A 11 -18.33 -12.62 -1.10
C ILE A 11 -19.24 -12.34 0.09
N ASP A 12 -20.21 -13.22 0.39
CA ASP A 12 -21.14 -13.03 1.50
C ASP A 12 -20.42 -13.12 2.86
N SER A 13 -19.52 -14.08 3.02
CA SER A 13 -18.68 -14.20 4.20
C SER A 13 -17.74 -13.01 4.37
N LEU A 14 -17.13 -12.53 3.27
CA LEU A 14 -16.27 -11.36 3.25
C LEU A 14 -17.03 -10.10 3.62
N LYS A 15 -18.22 -9.88 3.04
CA LYS A 15 -19.13 -8.78 3.35
C LYS A 15 -19.49 -8.75 4.83
N LYS A 16 -19.93 -9.89 5.38
CA LYS A 16 -20.24 -10.01 6.80
C LYS A 16 -19.05 -9.65 7.69
N THR A 17 -17.86 -10.11 7.33
CA THR A 17 -16.61 -9.80 8.06
C THR A 17 -16.30 -8.31 8.01
N PHE A 18 -16.45 -7.67 6.84
CA PHE A 18 -16.22 -6.24 6.69
C PHE A 18 -17.25 -5.41 7.47
N GLN A 19 -18.51 -5.74 7.41
CA GLN A 19 -19.57 -5.05 8.16
C GLN A 19 -19.31 -5.06 9.67
N GLN A 20 -18.83 -6.19 10.20
CA GLN A 20 -18.56 -6.36 11.62
C GLN A 20 -17.29 -5.62 12.09
N ASN A 21 -16.22 -5.63 11.27
CA ASN A 21 -14.89 -5.20 11.69
C ASN A 21 -14.40 -3.95 10.98
N LYS A 22 -15.13 -3.45 9.97
CA LYS A 22 -14.72 -2.34 9.09
C LYS A 22 -13.37 -2.58 8.39
N LYS A 23 -12.93 -3.82 8.38
CA LYS A 23 -11.73 -4.31 7.67
C LYS A 23 -11.83 -5.80 7.39
N VAL A 24 -11.26 -6.23 6.29
CA VAL A 24 -11.19 -7.62 5.89
C VAL A 24 -9.84 -7.94 5.24
N VAL A 25 -9.35 -9.15 5.44
CA VAL A 25 -8.13 -9.66 4.78
C VAL A 25 -8.54 -10.85 3.91
N ILE A 26 -8.28 -10.75 2.63
CA ILE A 26 -8.71 -11.70 1.60
C ILE A 26 -7.49 -12.40 1.04
N SER A 27 -7.38 -13.69 1.28
CA SER A 27 -6.33 -14.52 0.69
C SER A 27 -6.74 -14.92 -0.74
N ASN A 28 -5.75 -15.05 -1.63
CA ASN A 28 -5.98 -15.40 -3.04
C ASN A 28 -6.99 -14.47 -3.73
N PHE A 29 -6.81 -13.16 -3.53
CA PHE A 29 -7.74 -12.14 -4.03
C PHE A 29 -7.90 -12.17 -5.55
N LEU A 30 -6.79 -12.19 -6.27
CA LEU A 30 -6.79 -12.37 -7.72
C LEU A 30 -6.68 -13.86 -8.07
N THR A 31 -6.98 -14.21 -9.31
CA THR A 31 -6.52 -15.51 -9.85
C THR A 31 -5.00 -15.59 -9.75
N GLU A 32 -4.45 -16.78 -9.59
CA GLU A 32 -3.01 -16.99 -9.46
C GLU A 32 -2.23 -16.40 -10.65
N GLU A 33 -2.74 -16.60 -11.88
CA GLU A 33 -2.17 -16.03 -13.09
C GLU A 33 -2.10 -14.49 -13.03
N SER A 34 -3.19 -13.83 -12.63
CA SER A 34 -3.24 -12.37 -12.50
C SER A 34 -2.26 -11.85 -11.46
N ALA A 35 -2.17 -12.51 -10.31
CA ALA A 35 -1.24 -12.15 -9.26
C ALA A 35 0.23 -12.37 -9.65
N ASP A 36 0.51 -13.44 -10.39
CA ASP A 36 1.86 -13.76 -10.89
C ASP A 36 2.34 -12.74 -11.93
N ILE A 37 1.47 -12.25 -12.78
CA ILE A 37 1.77 -11.19 -13.74
C ILE A 37 2.22 -9.92 -12.99
N LEU A 38 1.47 -9.51 -11.97
CA LEU A 38 1.84 -8.33 -11.16
C LEU A 38 3.15 -8.53 -10.40
N TYR A 39 3.30 -9.69 -9.77
CA TYR A 39 4.53 -10.00 -9.06
C TYR A 39 5.76 -9.98 -9.97
N ASN A 40 5.69 -10.64 -11.12
CA ASN A 40 6.81 -10.68 -12.05
C ASN A 40 7.17 -9.28 -12.54
N PHE A 41 6.16 -8.47 -12.88
CA PHE A 41 6.40 -7.09 -13.29
C PHE A 41 7.10 -6.28 -12.20
N PHE A 42 6.51 -6.15 -11.01
CA PHE A 42 7.06 -5.29 -9.96
C PHE A 42 8.33 -5.84 -9.30
N ALA A 43 8.51 -7.15 -9.25
CA ALA A 43 9.66 -7.77 -8.57
C ALA A 43 10.85 -8.01 -9.49
N LYS A 44 10.66 -8.07 -10.82
CA LYS A 44 11.70 -8.53 -11.74
C LYS A 44 11.86 -7.67 -13.00
N ASP A 45 10.74 -7.25 -13.61
CA ASP A 45 10.75 -6.73 -14.98
C ASP A 45 10.73 -5.19 -15.01
N MET A 46 10.21 -4.55 -13.97
CA MET A 46 10.10 -3.10 -13.89
C MET A 46 11.49 -2.46 -13.72
N PRO A 47 11.84 -1.45 -14.52
CA PRO A 47 13.10 -0.72 -14.38
C PRO A 47 13.28 -0.12 -12.98
N GLU A 48 14.52 -0.16 -12.45
CA GLU A 48 14.79 0.31 -11.08
C GLU A 48 14.53 1.82 -10.91
N ASP A 49 14.73 2.61 -11.95
CA ASP A 49 14.51 4.07 -11.95
C ASP A 49 13.02 4.47 -11.96
N TRP A 50 12.11 3.51 -12.23
CA TRP A 50 10.67 3.73 -12.05
C TRP A 50 10.27 3.74 -10.57
N TRP A 51 11.06 3.10 -9.72
CA TRP A 51 10.93 3.24 -8.29
C TRP A 51 11.46 4.60 -7.83
N LYS A 52 10.65 5.30 -7.04
CA LYS A 52 11.04 6.56 -6.41
C LYS A 52 11.03 6.39 -4.90
N ALA A 53 12.16 6.69 -4.26
CA ALA A 53 12.21 6.78 -2.81
C ALA A 53 11.28 7.90 -2.36
N SER A 54 10.28 7.55 -1.57
CA SER A 54 9.26 8.46 -1.03
C SER A 54 9.50 8.65 0.46
N TYR A 55 9.51 9.91 0.90
CA TYR A 55 9.78 10.30 2.28
C TYR A 55 9.14 11.64 2.61
N MET A 56 8.94 11.92 3.89
CA MET A 56 8.48 13.23 4.34
C MET A 56 9.58 14.28 4.31
N ASN A 57 9.21 15.48 3.91
CA ASN A 57 10.05 16.66 4.12
C ASN A 57 9.78 17.24 5.52
N HIS A 58 10.67 16.97 6.49
CA HIS A 58 10.51 17.32 7.90
C HIS A 58 10.61 18.80 8.24
N ASN A 59 10.54 19.70 7.28
CA ASN A 59 10.56 21.14 7.51
C ASN A 59 9.21 21.74 7.97
N ARG A 60 8.18 20.89 8.22
CA ARG A 60 6.86 21.30 8.76
C ARG A 60 6.56 20.59 10.07
N SER A 61 5.74 21.24 10.94
CA SER A 61 5.35 20.70 12.22
C SER A 61 4.41 19.50 12.10
N ALA A 62 4.53 18.54 13.01
CA ALA A 62 3.77 17.29 13.04
C ALA A 62 2.25 17.45 13.31
N SER A 63 1.74 18.67 13.43
CA SER A 63 0.34 18.97 13.75
C SER A 63 -0.63 18.80 12.56
N ASP A 64 -0.14 18.65 11.35
CA ASP A 64 -0.96 18.86 10.14
C ASP A 64 -1.36 17.58 9.40
N GLY A 65 -1.16 16.40 9.99
CA GLY A 65 -1.56 15.14 9.39
C GLY A 65 -0.71 14.75 8.14
N TYR A 66 -1.13 13.70 7.46
CA TYR A 66 -0.56 13.30 6.17
C TYR A 66 -1.05 14.29 5.10
N ASP A 67 -0.20 15.25 4.75
CA ASP A 67 -0.44 16.21 3.68
C ASP A 67 0.38 15.80 2.46
N ASP A 68 -0.29 15.57 1.32
CA ASP A 68 0.36 15.20 0.07
C ASP A 68 1.39 16.24 -0.40
N ASP A 69 1.22 17.50 -0.02
CA ASP A 69 2.16 18.59 -0.32
C ASP A 69 3.54 18.44 0.34
N ASN A 70 3.68 17.53 1.31
CA ASN A 70 4.95 17.23 2.00
C ASN A 70 5.64 15.96 1.51
N VAL A 71 5.05 15.25 0.55
CA VAL A 71 5.66 14.07 -0.04
C VAL A 71 6.80 14.50 -0.96
N SER A 72 8.00 14.02 -0.66
CA SER A 72 9.14 14.16 -1.56
C SER A 72 9.45 12.81 -2.19
N MET A 73 9.72 12.81 -3.49
CA MET A 73 10.05 11.60 -4.24
C MET A 73 11.37 11.80 -5.01
N THR A 74 12.27 10.83 -4.88
CA THR A 74 13.57 10.84 -5.57
C THR A 74 13.71 9.55 -6.39
N PRO A 75 13.91 9.62 -7.72
CA PRO A 75 14.12 8.44 -8.56
C PRO A 75 15.29 7.60 -8.08
N ARG A 76 15.15 6.27 -8.11
CA ARG A 76 16.22 5.32 -7.80
C ARG A 76 17.23 5.29 -8.95
N SER A 77 18.26 6.13 -8.84
CA SER A 77 19.39 6.14 -9.75
C SER A 77 20.71 6.16 -8.98
N THR A 78 21.80 5.80 -9.63
CA THR A 78 23.13 5.80 -9.01
C THR A 78 23.53 7.19 -8.52
N GLU A 79 23.19 8.24 -9.25
CA GLU A 79 23.51 9.63 -8.90
C GLU A 79 22.73 10.11 -7.66
N ASN A 80 21.50 9.62 -7.47
CA ASN A 80 20.64 9.98 -6.35
C ASN A 80 20.91 9.16 -5.08
N TYR A 81 21.72 8.10 -5.16
CA TYR A 81 21.96 7.20 -4.04
C TYR A 81 22.45 7.90 -2.76
N PRO A 82 23.37 8.87 -2.79
CA PRO A 82 23.80 9.60 -1.59
C PRO A 82 22.64 10.35 -0.92
N LEU A 83 21.83 11.06 -1.71
CA LEU A 83 20.64 11.78 -1.22
C LEU A 83 19.62 10.82 -0.61
N ILE A 84 19.29 9.73 -1.30
CA ILE A 84 18.36 8.71 -0.83
C ILE A 84 18.79 8.12 0.52
N LYS A 85 20.09 7.81 0.67
CA LYS A 85 20.67 7.32 1.92
C LYS A 85 20.55 8.36 3.05
N GLN A 86 20.84 9.61 2.75
CA GLN A 86 20.69 10.71 3.72
C GLN A 86 19.24 10.83 4.17
N LYS A 87 18.27 10.82 3.23
CA LYS A 87 16.83 10.94 3.54
C LYS A 87 16.30 9.75 4.35
N LEU A 88 16.78 8.55 4.11
CA LEU A 88 16.45 7.40 4.97
C LEU A 88 16.91 7.64 6.42
N ILE A 89 18.14 8.12 6.63
CA ILE A 89 18.67 8.41 7.96
C ILE A 89 17.86 9.53 8.65
N GLU A 90 17.50 10.58 7.92
CA GLU A 90 16.67 11.68 8.43
C GLU A 90 15.29 11.17 8.86
N SER A 91 14.63 10.35 8.02
CA SER A 91 13.34 9.75 8.31
C SER A 91 13.40 8.85 9.56
N GLN A 92 14.45 8.03 9.71
CA GLN A 92 14.64 7.20 10.90
C GLN A 92 14.85 8.04 12.16
N LYS A 93 15.62 9.11 12.08
CA LYS A 93 15.81 10.04 13.22
C LYS A 93 14.50 10.71 13.62
N ALA A 94 13.69 11.16 12.65
CA ALA A 94 12.38 11.74 12.92
C ALA A 94 11.46 10.74 13.61
N PHE A 95 11.41 9.49 13.12
CA PHE A 95 10.66 8.40 13.75
C PHE A 95 11.08 8.17 15.21
N LEU A 96 12.39 8.07 15.48
CA LEU A 96 12.93 7.84 16.82
C LEU A 96 12.65 9.01 17.78
N ASN A 97 12.45 10.22 17.24
CA ASN A 97 12.05 11.40 18.00
C ASN A 97 10.53 11.51 18.20
N GLY A 98 9.75 10.50 17.79
CA GLY A 98 8.30 10.48 17.94
C GLY A 98 7.53 11.30 16.88
N ASN A 99 8.21 11.77 15.83
CA ASN A 99 7.55 12.48 14.74
C ASN A 99 6.97 11.49 13.74
N PHE A 100 5.85 11.87 13.12
CA PHE A 100 5.34 11.11 11.96
C PHE A 100 6.41 11.11 10.86
N SER A 101 6.72 9.92 10.38
CA SER A 101 7.76 9.75 9.36
C SER A 101 7.58 8.46 8.59
N TYR A 102 8.08 8.42 7.38
CA TYR A 102 8.13 7.21 6.57
C TYR A 102 9.30 7.26 5.59
N PHE A 103 9.65 6.08 5.12
CA PHE A 103 10.57 5.91 4.00
C PHE A 103 10.27 4.58 3.30
N PHE A 104 9.85 4.63 2.03
CA PHE A 104 9.64 3.47 1.17
C PHE A 104 9.74 3.87 -0.29
N ASP A 105 9.87 2.90 -1.19
CA ASP A 105 9.82 3.18 -2.63
C ASP A 105 8.39 3.05 -3.13
N ARG A 106 8.01 3.91 -4.06
CA ARG A 106 6.74 3.81 -4.77
C ARG A 106 6.88 4.11 -6.26
N THR A 107 5.92 3.63 -7.05
CA THR A 107 5.69 4.12 -8.40
C THR A 107 4.92 5.44 -8.39
N THR A 108 4.92 6.12 -9.52
CA THR A 108 4.05 7.29 -9.75
C THR A 108 3.01 6.97 -10.79
N THR A 109 1.94 7.74 -10.80
CA THR A 109 0.85 7.61 -11.77
C THR A 109 1.14 8.35 -13.09
N ASP A 110 2.27 9.04 -13.18
CA ASP A 110 2.65 9.90 -14.32
C ASP A 110 3.19 9.06 -15.49
N HIS A 111 2.38 8.10 -15.94
CA HIS A 111 2.67 7.37 -17.17
C HIS A 111 2.25 8.21 -18.38
N VAL A 112 3.01 8.12 -19.46
CA VAL A 112 2.65 8.79 -20.72
C VAL A 112 1.30 8.29 -21.23
N ASP A 113 0.54 9.16 -21.87
CA ASP A 113 -0.74 8.80 -22.48
C ASP A 113 -0.59 7.59 -23.43
N GLY A 114 -1.49 6.63 -23.28
CA GLY A 114 -1.45 5.38 -24.04
C GLY A 114 -0.41 4.36 -23.57
N CYS A 115 0.17 4.52 -22.40
CA CYS A 115 1.05 3.51 -21.81
C CYS A 115 0.32 2.18 -21.62
N THR A 116 0.93 1.11 -22.09
CA THR A 116 0.37 -0.26 -22.02
C THR A 116 1.15 -1.18 -21.08
N CYS A 117 1.92 -0.61 -20.14
CA CYS A 117 2.65 -1.42 -19.16
C CYS A 117 1.68 -2.18 -18.25
N ILE A 118 2.19 -3.15 -17.52
CA ILE A 118 1.38 -4.01 -16.64
C ILE A 118 0.67 -3.19 -15.55
N GLU A 119 1.32 -2.16 -15.01
CA GLU A 119 0.71 -1.28 -14.01
C GLU A 119 -0.49 -0.51 -14.57
N CYS A 120 -0.36 0.09 -15.77
CA CYS A 120 -1.48 0.76 -16.44
C CYS A 120 -2.64 -0.19 -16.73
N GLN A 121 -2.36 -1.39 -17.27
CA GLN A 121 -3.39 -2.39 -17.52
C GLN A 121 -4.10 -2.85 -16.23
N TYR A 122 -3.36 -2.95 -15.11
CA TYR A 122 -3.95 -3.29 -13.82
C TYR A 122 -4.82 -2.15 -13.28
N ARG A 123 -4.38 -0.91 -13.44
CA ARG A 123 -5.17 0.27 -13.09
C ARG A 123 -6.49 0.33 -13.88
N GLU A 124 -6.43 0.13 -15.19
CA GLU A 124 -7.64 0.00 -16.04
C GLU A 124 -8.58 -1.12 -15.54
N PHE A 125 -8.02 -2.23 -15.05
CA PHE A 125 -8.83 -3.29 -14.46
C PHE A 125 -9.51 -2.84 -13.16
N LEU A 126 -8.84 -2.08 -12.29
CA LEU A 126 -9.42 -1.56 -11.06
C LEU A 126 -10.56 -0.56 -11.33
N GLU A 127 -10.45 0.21 -12.42
CA GLU A 127 -11.45 1.20 -12.85
C GLU A 127 -12.67 0.59 -13.55
N LYS A 128 -12.64 -0.69 -13.92
CA LYS A 128 -13.78 -1.33 -14.58
C LYS A 128 -15.02 -1.35 -13.70
N GLU A 129 -16.17 -1.06 -14.31
CA GLU A 129 -17.47 -1.11 -13.65
C GLU A 129 -17.69 -2.43 -12.89
N SER A 130 -17.27 -3.56 -13.47
CA SER A 130 -17.37 -4.87 -12.81
C SER A 130 -16.52 -4.97 -11.52
N THR A 131 -15.36 -4.34 -11.50
CA THR A 131 -14.48 -4.30 -10.33
C THR A 131 -15.04 -3.36 -9.26
N LEU A 132 -15.49 -2.17 -9.66
CA LEU A 132 -16.16 -1.21 -8.76
C LEU A 132 -17.40 -1.82 -8.11
N LYS A 133 -18.26 -2.50 -8.91
CA LYS A 133 -19.44 -3.23 -8.40
C LYS A 133 -19.06 -4.35 -7.43
N TRP A 134 -17.96 -5.06 -7.66
CA TRP A 134 -17.50 -6.09 -6.73
C TRP A 134 -17.14 -5.50 -5.36
N PHE A 135 -16.39 -4.39 -5.33
CA PHE A 135 -16.07 -3.69 -4.09
C PHE A 135 -17.33 -3.08 -3.44
N SER A 136 -18.22 -2.47 -4.22
CA SER A 136 -19.49 -1.93 -3.72
C SER A 136 -20.33 -3.00 -3.01
N ASN A 137 -20.42 -4.19 -3.62
CA ASN A 137 -21.14 -5.31 -3.00
C ASN A 137 -20.46 -5.77 -1.70
N LEU A 138 -19.13 -5.82 -1.67
CA LEU A 138 -18.39 -6.25 -0.48
C LEU A 138 -18.60 -5.32 0.70
N ILE A 139 -18.57 -4.01 0.48
CA ILE A 139 -18.69 -3.01 1.56
C ILE A 139 -20.14 -2.62 1.87
N ASP A 140 -21.10 -2.99 1.01
CA ASP A 140 -22.52 -2.58 1.08
C ASP A 140 -22.71 -1.07 0.91
N ASP A 141 -21.89 -0.43 0.09
CA ASP A 141 -21.95 0.99 -0.25
C ASP A 141 -21.43 1.20 -1.69
N GLU A 142 -21.84 2.28 -2.33
CA GLU A 142 -21.44 2.57 -3.70
C GLU A 142 -19.96 2.96 -3.77
N ILE A 143 -19.21 2.29 -4.64
CA ILE A 143 -17.89 2.70 -5.12
C ILE A 143 -18.05 3.19 -6.54
N SER A 144 -17.79 4.48 -6.76
CA SER A 144 -18.02 5.15 -8.05
C SER A 144 -16.75 5.35 -8.86
N SER A 145 -15.58 5.41 -8.20
CA SER A 145 -14.31 5.70 -8.86
C SER A 145 -13.11 5.19 -8.06
N VAL A 146 -11.95 5.19 -8.70
CA VAL A 146 -10.67 4.96 -8.06
C VAL A 146 -9.98 6.30 -7.77
N GLY A 147 -9.29 6.35 -6.65
CA GLY A 147 -8.37 7.42 -6.30
C GLY A 147 -6.95 7.15 -6.81
N GLU A 148 -5.97 7.60 -6.06
CA GLU A 148 -4.58 7.29 -6.35
C GLU A 148 -4.30 5.80 -6.06
N PHE A 149 -3.62 5.13 -7.01
CA PHE A 149 -3.09 3.78 -6.85
C PHE A 149 -1.63 3.74 -7.27
N PHE A 150 -0.81 3.03 -6.50
CA PHE A 150 0.62 2.87 -6.78
C PHE A 150 1.17 1.56 -6.22
N ALA A 151 2.24 1.06 -6.83
CA ALA A 151 3.03 0.01 -6.22
C ALA A 151 3.93 0.59 -5.13
N SER A 152 4.06 -0.10 -4.01
CA SER A 152 4.99 0.23 -2.94
C SER A 152 5.99 -0.90 -2.72
N ARG A 153 7.25 -0.53 -2.45
CA ARG A 153 8.33 -1.46 -2.14
C ARG A 153 9.05 -1.04 -0.87
N PHE A 154 9.05 -1.90 0.14
CA PHE A 154 9.76 -1.68 1.39
C PHE A 154 11.02 -2.53 1.39
N LEU A 155 12.18 -1.88 1.27
CA LEU A 155 13.51 -2.48 1.38
C LEU A 155 13.98 -2.50 2.86
N PRO A 156 15.13 -3.10 3.20
CA PRO A 156 15.68 -3.03 4.55
C PRO A 156 15.69 -1.63 5.12
N ASN A 157 15.24 -1.49 6.36
CA ASN A 157 15.07 -0.24 7.09
C ASN A 157 13.93 0.68 6.61
N HIS A 158 13.17 0.31 5.58
CA HIS A 158 11.99 1.04 5.16
C HIS A 158 10.82 0.81 6.13
N PHE A 159 9.98 1.80 6.30
CA PHE A 159 8.86 1.79 7.23
C PHE A 159 7.82 2.87 6.87
N LEU A 160 6.67 2.79 7.53
CA LEU A 160 5.64 3.85 7.52
C LEU A 160 5.05 3.94 8.92
N SER A 161 5.20 5.11 9.56
CA SER A 161 4.72 5.39 10.92
C SER A 161 3.20 5.25 11.07
N PRO A 162 2.67 5.11 12.29
CA PRO A 162 1.24 5.14 12.55
C PRO A 162 0.55 6.38 12.00
N HIS A 163 -0.52 6.18 11.23
CA HIS A 163 -1.33 7.21 10.61
C HIS A 163 -2.73 6.67 10.29
N HIS A 164 -3.58 7.50 9.76
CA HIS A 164 -4.87 7.13 9.16
C HIS A 164 -5.02 7.81 7.80
N ASP A 165 -5.82 7.23 6.92
CA ASP A 165 -6.04 7.70 5.54
C ASP A 165 -7.24 8.66 5.46
N HIS A 166 -7.29 9.65 6.34
CA HIS A 166 -8.40 10.62 6.39
C HIS A 166 -8.60 11.30 5.03
N GLU A 167 -9.86 11.38 4.57
CA GLU A 167 -10.27 12.03 3.31
C GLU A 167 -9.74 11.42 2.00
N LYS A 168 -9.03 10.29 2.05
CA LYS A 168 -8.48 9.66 0.84
C LYS A 168 -9.51 8.87 0.02
N GLY A 169 -10.71 8.67 0.53
CA GLY A 169 -11.78 7.91 -0.12
C GLY A 169 -12.68 7.21 0.88
N LYS A 170 -13.46 6.21 0.42
CA LYS A 170 -14.32 5.38 1.26
C LYS A 170 -13.56 4.19 1.86
N ILE A 171 -12.73 3.55 1.06
CA ILE A 171 -11.92 2.40 1.48
C ILE A 171 -10.50 2.49 0.98
N ALA A 172 -9.58 1.97 1.79
CA ALA A 172 -8.20 1.70 1.38
C ALA A 172 -8.00 0.22 1.08
N THR A 173 -7.12 -0.06 0.13
CA THR A 173 -6.74 -1.41 -0.27
C THR A 173 -5.23 -1.57 -0.31
N VAL A 174 -4.72 -2.71 0.17
CA VAL A 174 -3.30 -3.07 0.11
C VAL A 174 -3.20 -4.51 -0.39
N LEU A 175 -2.94 -4.68 -1.68
CA LEU A 175 -2.68 -6.00 -2.28
C LEU A 175 -1.22 -6.36 -2.09
N ASN A 176 -0.94 -7.31 -1.21
CA ASN A 176 0.42 -7.80 -1.00
C ASN A 176 0.83 -8.77 -2.11
N LEU A 177 2.02 -8.55 -2.64
CA LEU A 177 2.60 -9.32 -3.75
C LEU A 177 3.94 -9.97 -3.37
N SER A 178 4.28 -10.07 -2.09
CA SER A 178 5.56 -10.61 -1.64
C SER A 178 5.53 -12.14 -1.55
N LYS A 179 6.32 -12.82 -2.40
CA LYS A 179 6.51 -14.28 -2.33
C LYS A 179 7.57 -14.64 -1.28
N ASN A 180 7.38 -15.77 -0.60
CA ASN A 180 8.34 -16.34 0.37
C ASN A 180 8.74 -15.38 1.51
N TRP A 181 7.87 -14.45 1.86
CA TRP A 181 8.11 -13.51 2.96
C TRP A 181 8.05 -14.22 4.31
N LYS A 182 9.06 -14.02 5.14
CA LYS A 182 9.12 -14.59 6.48
C LYS A 182 8.58 -13.60 7.52
N PRO A 183 7.84 -14.09 8.54
CA PRO A 183 7.27 -13.22 9.59
C PRO A 183 8.32 -12.36 10.30
N GLU A 184 9.49 -12.93 10.57
CA GLU A 184 10.60 -12.27 11.26
C GLU A 184 11.28 -11.15 10.46
N TRP A 185 10.95 -10.97 9.18
CA TRP A 185 11.50 -9.90 8.36
C TRP A 185 10.81 -8.54 8.55
N GLY A 186 9.73 -8.48 9.34
CA GLY A 186 8.95 -7.26 9.53
C GLY A 186 8.15 -6.88 8.28
N GLY A 187 7.97 -5.59 8.04
CA GLY A 187 7.16 -5.09 6.91
C GLY A 187 5.68 -5.45 7.00
N CYS A 188 5.20 -5.83 8.18
CA CYS A 188 3.80 -6.16 8.41
C CYS A 188 2.94 -4.90 8.44
N LEU A 189 1.73 -5.00 7.88
CA LEU A 189 0.69 -4.00 8.09
C LEU A 189 0.05 -4.25 9.46
N HIS A 190 0.10 -3.25 10.34
CA HIS A 190 -0.48 -3.29 11.67
C HIS A 190 -1.66 -2.34 11.77
N PHE A 191 -2.79 -2.83 12.24
CA PHE A 191 -3.93 -2.00 12.61
C PHE A 191 -3.89 -1.73 14.12
N MET A 192 -4.20 -0.50 14.50
CA MET A 192 -4.17 -0.07 15.89
C MET A 192 -5.58 0.29 16.37
N ASP A 193 -5.71 0.47 17.68
CA ASP A 193 -6.86 1.13 18.27
C ASP A 193 -6.86 2.65 18.00
N SER A 194 -7.97 3.30 18.28
CA SER A 194 -8.16 4.73 17.99
C SER A 194 -7.25 5.67 18.79
N ASP A 195 -6.64 5.21 19.87
CA ASP A 195 -5.72 5.99 20.70
C ASP A 195 -4.23 5.74 20.35
N TYR A 196 -3.97 4.97 19.30
CA TYR A 196 -2.62 4.66 18.79
C TYR A 196 -1.72 3.91 19.78
N LYS A 197 -2.29 3.18 20.75
CA LYS A 197 -1.49 2.49 21.78
C LYS A 197 -1.36 1.01 21.56
N THR A 198 -2.42 0.36 21.06
CA THR A 198 -2.48 -1.10 20.97
C THR A 198 -2.61 -1.57 19.53
N VAL A 199 -1.79 -2.53 19.15
CA VAL A 199 -1.95 -3.24 17.87
C VAL A 199 -3.10 -4.25 18.03
N THR A 200 -4.18 -4.03 17.31
CA THR A 200 -5.38 -4.87 17.33
C THR A 200 -5.31 -6.03 16.33
N ARG A 201 -4.56 -5.83 15.25
CA ARG A 201 -4.33 -6.86 14.22
C ARG A 201 -3.04 -6.57 13.47
N HIS A 202 -2.32 -7.61 13.09
CA HIS A 202 -1.24 -7.52 12.11
C HIS A 202 -1.54 -8.40 10.89
N VAL A 203 -1.04 -7.97 9.73
CA VAL A 203 -1.14 -8.71 8.47
C VAL A 203 0.27 -8.86 7.91
N GLN A 204 0.74 -10.10 7.89
CA GLN A 204 2.00 -10.44 7.22
C GLN A 204 1.84 -10.21 5.72
N PRO A 205 2.81 -9.55 5.06
CA PRO A 205 2.82 -9.43 3.62
C PRO A 205 3.00 -10.82 3.01
N SER A 206 1.95 -11.30 2.37
CA SER A 206 1.92 -12.61 1.72
C SER A 206 1.41 -12.45 0.31
N PHE A 207 1.90 -13.28 -0.59
CA PHE A 207 1.52 -13.23 -1.99
C PHE A 207 0.01 -13.32 -2.18
N ASN A 208 -0.55 -12.47 -3.04
CA ASN A 208 -1.95 -12.42 -3.43
C ASN A 208 -2.92 -12.27 -2.24
N LYS A 209 -2.54 -11.45 -1.26
CA LYS A 209 -3.36 -11.15 -0.09
C LYS A 209 -3.77 -9.69 -0.09
N LEU A 210 -5.07 -9.42 -0.17
CA LEU A 210 -5.64 -8.08 -0.10
C LEU A 210 -6.06 -7.76 1.34
N SER A 211 -5.57 -6.65 1.87
CA SER A 211 -6.18 -5.99 3.04
C SER A 211 -7.07 -4.86 2.54
N LEU A 212 -8.30 -4.83 3.01
CA LEU A 212 -9.28 -3.79 2.70
C LEU A 212 -9.83 -3.25 4.01
N PHE A 213 -9.90 -1.92 4.16
CA PHE A 213 -10.41 -1.29 5.37
C PHE A 213 -11.09 0.05 5.08
N ASP A 214 -12.04 0.37 5.94
CA ASP A 214 -12.87 1.55 5.88
C ASP A 214 -12.08 2.83 6.19
N ILE A 215 -12.44 3.93 5.52
CA ILE A 215 -11.93 5.28 5.79
C ILE A 215 -13.10 6.15 6.21
N PRO A 216 -13.53 6.04 7.47
CA PRO A 216 -14.63 6.86 7.98
C PRO A 216 -14.25 8.34 8.02
N SER A 217 -15.22 9.19 7.77
CA SER A 217 -15.06 10.65 7.71
C SER A 217 -14.59 11.32 9.01
N SER A 218 -14.63 10.62 10.14
CA SER A 218 -14.34 11.23 11.45
C SER A 218 -13.11 10.67 12.17
N ASN A 219 -12.79 9.39 12.03
CA ASN A 219 -11.63 8.77 12.69
C ASN A 219 -11.23 7.52 11.88
N GLY A 220 -10.34 7.69 10.93
CA GLY A 220 -9.80 6.58 10.14
C GLY A 220 -9.24 5.46 11.03
N ILE A 221 -9.09 4.25 10.49
CA ILE A 221 -8.48 3.14 11.21
C ILE A 221 -6.97 3.39 11.27
N PRO A 222 -6.38 3.65 12.45
CA PRO A 222 -4.95 3.87 12.57
C PRO A 222 -4.19 2.60 12.16
N HIS A 223 -3.15 2.79 11.35
CA HIS A 223 -2.33 1.68 10.89
C HIS A 223 -0.90 2.14 10.57
N TYR A 224 0.00 1.17 10.44
CA TYR A 224 1.39 1.43 10.06
C TYR A 224 2.01 0.21 9.40
N VAL A 225 3.16 0.41 8.73
CA VAL A 225 3.99 -0.69 8.22
C VAL A 225 5.27 -0.74 9.05
N SER A 226 5.49 -1.86 9.74
CA SER A 226 6.69 -2.03 10.56
C SER A 226 7.96 -2.04 9.72
N HIS A 227 9.09 -1.68 10.34
CA HIS A 227 10.39 -1.71 9.67
C HIS A 227 10.68 -3.09 9.08
N VAL A 228 11.21 -3.09 7.86
CA VAL A 228 11.86 -4.29 7.31
C VAL A 228 13.24 -4.42 7.94
N VAL A 229 13.56 -5.61 8.46
CA VAL A 229 14.82 -5.82 9.18
C VAL A 229 16.04 -5.58 8.29
N PRO A 230 17.14 -5.03 8.83
CA PRO A 230 18.41 -4.97 8.13
C PRO A 230 18.87 -6.37 7.71
N GLY A 231 19.34 -6.52 6.50
CA GLY A 231 19.82 -7.81 5.98
C GLY A 231 18.76 -8.67 5.29
N CYS A 232 17.49 -8.29 5.30
CA CYS A 232 16.50 -8.88 4.40
C CYS A 232 16.93 -8.63 2.95
N LYS A 233 17.01 -9.70 2.14
CA LYS A 233 17.44 -9.60 0.74
C LYS A 233 16.28 -9.33 -0.23
N LEU A 234 15.06 -9.43 0.25
CA LEU A 234 13.84 -9.24 -0.55
C LEU A 234 13.20 -7.90 -0.20
N GLY A 235 12.53 -7.28 -1.19
CA GLY A 235 11.64 -6.17 -0.95
C GLY A 235 10.22 -6.68 -0.63
N ARG A 236 9.57 -6.06 0.34
CA ARG A 236 8.12 -6.21 0.51
C ARG A 236 7.44 -5.39 -0.57
N ILE A 237 6.65 -6.04 -1.42
CA ILE A 237 5.94 -5.38 -2.53
C ILE A 237 4.44 -5.45 -2.25
N SER A 238 3.75 -4.32 -2.46
CA SER A 238 2.29 -4.25 -2.47
C SER A 238 1.80 -3.23 -3.50
N TYR A 239 0.55 -3.39 -3.94
CA TYR A 239 -0.16 -2.40 -4.73
C TYR A 239 -1.24 -1.79 -3.84
N THR A 240 -1.21 -0.49 -3.65
CA THR A 240 -1.98 0.23 -2.64
C THR A 240 -2.74 1.37 -3.29
N GLY A 241 -3.94 1.65 -2.79
CA GLY A 241 -4.72 2.80 -3.23
C GLY A 241 -6.10 2.87 -2.60
N TRP A 242 -6.88 3.82 -3.07
CA TRP A 242 -8.15 4.20 -2.47
C TRP A 242 -9.28 4.18 -3.50
N TYR A 243 -10.49 3.90 -3.00
CA TYR A 243 -11.73 3.96 -3.77
C TYR A 243 -12.69 5.00 -3.16
N HIS A 244 -13.41 5.72 -4.06
CA HIS A 244 -14.39 6.74 -3.71
C HIS A 244 -15.83 6.30 -3.94
#